data_66613d46a0f5067307ceacbf253702d1
#
_entry.id   66613d46a0f5067307ceacbf253702d1
#
_cell.length_a   1.000
_cell.length_b   1.000
_cell.length_c   1.000
_cell.angle_alpha   90.00
_cell.angle_beta   90.00
_cell.angle_gamma   90.00
#
_symmetry.space_group_name_H-M   'P 1'
#
loop_
_entity.id
_entity.type
_entity.pdbx_description
1 polymer ?
#
loop_
_entity_poly.entity_id
_entity_poly.type
_entity_poly.pdbx_seq_one_letter_code
_entity_poly.pdbx_strand_id
1 'polypeptide(L)'
;MCIRDSYKYDSPVSLAQQLAHLWPRRSPWLRCLAQQLDISPTPTTRRDELDVFGNPLTRLAFERPHDELQVNARLLVEVLERPKMDFNASAAWDEARHALSYSASKMAPAILDACRYRFESPYVHLKQTFIEFSASCFPAGRPVLQCAQALMEKIFGEFTFDGEATQVATPLVEVLETRRGVCQDFAHLMLACLRSRGLAARYVSGYLLTQPPPGQPRLIGADASHAWVSVFCPRMGWVDFDPTNNVQPALEHISLAWGRDFSDVSPLRGVILGGGSHDPEVRVTVMPVEPEVEAQRAV
;
A
#
# COMPACT_ATOMS: atom_id res chain seq x y z
N MET A 1 -1.36 17.14 2.25
CA MET A 1 -0.27 16.22 1.81
C MET A 1 0.28 16.70 0.49
N CYS A 2 1.59 16.69 0.33
CA CYS A 2 2.29 16.98 -0.92
C CYS A 2 3.24 15.84 -1.21
N ILE A 3 3.21 15.31 -2.44
CA ILE A 3 4.09 14.26 -2.95
C ILE A 3 4.82 14.85 -4.14
N ARG A 4 6.13 14.70 -4.19
CA ARG A 4 6.95 15.11 -5.31
C ARG A 4 7.86 13.96 -5.72
N ASP A 5 7.63 13.45 -6.94
CA ASP A 5 8.51 12.49 -7.59
C ASP A 5 9.30 13.24 -8.67
N SER A 6 10.62 13.09 -8.67
CA SER A 6 11.52 13.72 -9.63
C SER A 6 12.49 12.69 -10.18
N TYR A 7 12.62 12.66 -11.49
CA TYR A 7 13.51 11.77 -12.24
C TYR A 7 14.43 12.61 -13.09
N LYS A 8 15.73 12.42 -12.93
CA LYS A 8 16.76 12.98 -13.83
C LYS A 8 17.37 11.83 -14.60
N TYR A 9 17.53 12.02 -15.89
CA TYR A 9 18.06 11.00 -16.79
C TYR A 9 19.46 11.37 -17.25
N ASP A 10 20.37 10.40 -17.39
CA ASP A 10 21.73 10.61 -17.87
C ASP A 10 21.78 10.94 -19.38
N SER A 11 20.74 10.59 -20.10
CA SER A 11 20.55 10.89 -21.53
C SER A 11 19.06 11.13 -21.82
N PRO A 12 18.74 11.83 -22.93
CA PRO A 12 17.34 12.11 -23.24
C PRO A 12 16.49 10.84 -23.33
N VAL A 13 15.31 10.86 -22.70
CA VAL A 13 14.24 9.89 -22.90
C VAL A 13 13.45 10.31 -24.12
N SER A 14 13.45 9.48 -25.18
CA SER A 14 12.74 9.78 -26.42
C SER A 14 11.23 9.50 -26.36
N LEU A 15 10.83 8.52 -25.53
CA LEU A 15 9.45 8.13 -25.31
C LEU A 15 9.30 7.60 -23.89
N ALA A 16 8.23 8.00 -23.20
CA ALA A 16 7.87 7.43 -21.91
C ALA A 16 6.37 7.17 -21.82
N GLN A 17 6.02 6.07 -21.16
CA GLN A 17 4.66 5.78 -20.72
C GLN A 17 4.68 5.50 -19.23
N GLN A 18 3.91 6.28 -18.47
CA GLN A 18 3.88 6.22 -17.01
C GLN A 18 2.47 5.93 -16.51
N LEU A 19 2.41 5.21 -15.40
CA LEU A 19 1.21 4.92 -14.63
C LEU A 19 1.39 5.50 -13.23
N ALA A 20 0.50 6.38 -12.80
CA ALA A 20 0.56 7.03 -11.51
C ALA A 20 -0.66 6.71 -10.64
N HIS A 21 -0.42 6.10 -9.45
CA HIS A 21 -1.40 5.88 -8.40
C HIS A 21 -1.20 6.94 -7.30
N LEU A 22 -1.44 8.20 -7.61
CA LEU A 22 -1.22 9.35 -6.72
C LEU A 22 -2.51 9.94 -6.18
N TRP A 23 -3.67 9.44 -6.61
CA TRP A 23 -4.97 9.88 -6.14
C TRP A 23 -5.52 8.95 -5.06
N PRO A 24 -6.06 9.50 -3.95
CA PRO A 24 -6.61 8.68 -2.89
C PRO A 24 -7.86 7.94 -3.37
N ARG A 25 -7.91 6.67 -3.05
CA ARG A 25 -9.07 5.83 -3.31
C ARG A 25 -10.23 6.27 -2.41
N ARG A 26 -11.43 6.37 -2.96
CA ARG A 26 -12.64 6.61 -2.17
C ARG A 26 -12.90 5.45 -1.21
N SER A 27 -13.08 5.76 0.06
CA SER A 27 -13.47 4.81 1.10
C SER A 27 -14.43 5.48 2.10
N PRO A 28 -15.14 4.72 2.93
CA PRO A 28 -15.96 5.30 4.00
C PRO A 28 -15.14 6.14 5.01
N TRP A 29 -13.83 5.90 5.10
CA TRP A 29 -12.93 6.49 6.09
C TRP A 29 -11.99 7.55 5.52
N LEU A 30 -12.06 7.82 4.22
CA LEU A 30 -11.17 8.78 3.56
C LEU A 30 -11.95 9.58 2.51
N ARG A 31 -11.97 10.90 2.67
CA ARG A 31 -12.51 11.85 1.71
C ARG A 31 -11.39 12.69 1.12
N CYS A 32 -11.34 12.81 -0.19
CA CYS A 32 -10.47 13.76 -0.87
C CYS A 32 -11.25 15.05 -1.06
N LEU A 33 -10.83 16.13 -0.41
CA LEU A 33 -11.49 17.45 -0.47
C LEU A 33 -10.96 18.27 -1.63
N ALA A 34 -9.65 18.20 -1.91
CA ALA A 34 -9.01 18.83 -3.07
C ALA A 34 -7.82 17.99 -3.54
N GLN A 35 -7.57 18.06 -4.85
CA GLN A 35 -6.45 17.35 -5.47
C GLN A 35 -5.91 18.14 -6.67
N GLN A 36 -4.58 18.15 -6.81
CA GLN A 36 -3.86 18.76 -7.92
C GLN A 36 -2.67 17.90 -8.32
N LEU A 37 -2.46 17.73 -9.62
CA LEU A 37 -1.32 17.02 -10.19
C LEU A 37 -0.64 17.90 -11.23
N ASP A 38 0.56 18.37 -10.90
CA ASP A 38 1.41 19.16 -11.77
C ASP A 38 2.50 18.24 -12.34
N ILE A 39 2.67 18.26 -13.66
CA ILE A 39 3.59 17.37 -14.38
C ILE A 39 4.47 18.21 -15.31
N SER A 40 5.76 18.03 -15.25
CA SER A 40 6.75 18.67 -16.12
C SER A 40 7.76 17.62 -16.62
N PRO A 41 7.99 17.55 -17.96
CA PRO A 41 7.32 18.32 -19.02
C PRO A 41 5.85 17.95 -19.14
N THR A 42 5.07 18.79 -19.81
CA THR A 42 3.66 18.50 -20.09
C THR A 42 3.55 17.22 -20.91
N PRO A 43 2.79 16.20 -20.45
CA PRO A 43 2.61 14.96 -21.18
C PRO A 43 1.88 15.20 -22.50
N THR A 44 2.22 14.42 -23.54
CA THR A 44 1.52 14.42 -24.83
C THR A 44 0.07 13.95 -24.67
N THR A 45 -0.14 12.94 -23.82
CA THR A 45 -1.47 12.49 -23.42
C THR A 45 -1.54 12.23 -21.92
N ARG A 46 -2.69 12.59 -21.35
CA ARG A 46 -3.07 12.26 -19.97
C ARG A 46 -4.46 11.66 -19.98
N ARG A 47 -4.62 10.54 -19.27
CA ARG A 47 -5.92 9.89 -19.10
C ARG A 47 -6.07 9.42 -17.65
N ASP A 48 -7.14 9.86 -17.01
CA ASP A 48 -7.53 9.44 -15.69
C ASP A 48 -8.59 8.32 -15.80
N GLU A 49 -8.35 7.20 -15.15
CA GLU A 49 -9.19 5.99 -15.22
C GLU A 49 -9.15 5.22 -13.89
N LEU A 50 -9.85 4.10 -13.81
CA LEU A 50 -9.72 3.15 -12.71
C LEU A 50 -8.97 1.91 -13.21
N ASP A 51 -8.07 1.40 -12.37
CA ASP A 51 -7.42 0.12 -12.63
C ASP A 51 -8.37 -1.07 -12.38
N VAL A 52 -7.87 -2.29 -12.60
CA VAL A 52 -8.64 -3.53 -12.40
C VAL A 52 -9.05 -3.80 -10.94
N PHE A 53 -8.43 -3.13 -9.99
CA PHE A 53 -8.77 -3.17 -8.56
C PHE A 53 -9.66 -2.01 -8.15
N GLY A 54 -9.99 -1.11 -9.09
CA GLY A 54 -10.79 0.09 -8.88
C GLY A 54 -10.01 1.22 -8.20
N ASN A 55 -8.67 1.23 -8.24
CA ASN A 55 -7.89 2.37 -7.79
C ASN A 55 -7.87 3.46 -8.85
N PRO A 56 -7.90 4.75 -8.48
CA PRO A 56 -7.65 5.83 -9.40
C PRO A 56 -6.24 5.71 -10.00
N LEU A 57 -6.17 5.81 -11.32
CA LEU A 57 -4.95 5.66 -12.11
C LEU A 57 -4.86 6.79 -13.13
N THR A 58 -3.72 7.49 -13.19
CA THR A 58 -3.41 8.44 -14.26
C THR A 58 -2.40 7.80 -15.20
N ARG A 59 -2.77 7.67 -16.50
CA ARG A 59 -1.84 7.32 -17.57
C ARG A 59 -1.26 8.58 -18.18
N LEU A 60 0.06 8.55 -18.37
CA LEU A 60 0.81 9.64 -18.99
C LEU A 60 1.64 9.08 -20.16
N ALA A 61 1.65 9.79 -21.28
CA ALA A 61 2.58 9.49 -22.37
C ALA A 61 3.37 10.75 -22.74
N PHE A 62 4.66 10.58 -22.98
CA PHE A 62 5.59 11.62 -23.40
C PHE A 62 6.24 11.16 -24.71
N GLU A 63 5.95 11.85 -25.79
CA GLU A 63 6.46 11.56 -27.14
C GLU A 63 7.53 12.56 -27.60
N ARG A 64 7.84 13.53 -26.74
CA ARG A 64 8.91 14.49 -26.96
C ARG A 64 10.10 14.14 -26.10
N PRO A 65 11.34 14.22 -26.63
CA PRO A 65 12.54 14.00 -25.85
C PRO A 65 12.61 14.92 -24.62
N HIS A 66 13.02 14.35 -23.49
CA HIS A 66 13.16 15.10 -22.23
C HIS A 66 14.25 14.46 -21.35
N ASP A 67 14.92 15.29 -20.53
CA ASP A 67 16.01 14.87 -19.65
C ASP A 67 15.57 14.80 -18.19
N GLU A 68 14.37 15.27 -17.88
CA GLU A 68 13.81 15.30 -16.53
C GLU A 68 12.30 15.05 -16.58
N LEU A 69 11.79 14.33 -15.59
CA LEU A 69 10.37 14.20 -15.31
C LEU A 69 10.10 14.59 -13.86
N GLN A 70 9.22 15.55 -13.64
CA GLN A 70 8.71 15.92 -12.32
C GLN A 70 7.20 15.68 -12.26
N VAL A 71 6.77 15.00 -11.21
CA VAL A 71 5.36 14.76 -10.91
C VAL A 71 5.08 15.23 -9.49
N ASN A 72 4.26 16.28 -9.33
CA ASN A 72 3.90 16.83 -8.03
C ASN A 72 2.40 16.64 -7.79
N ALA A 73 2.05 15.83 -6.79
CA ALA A 73 0.67 15.66 -6.34
C ALA A 73 0.44 16.41 -5.03
N ARG A 74 -0.57 17.26 -5.00
CA ARG A 74 -1.05 17.96 -3.79
C ARG A 74 -2.46 17.48 -3.47
N LEU A 75 -2.66 17.03 -2.24
CA LEU A 75 -3.92 16.44 -1.80
C LEU A 75 -4.34 17.06 -0.48
N LEU A 76 -5.61 17.45 -0.39
CA LEU A 76 -6.28 17.74 0.87
C LEU A 76 -7.24 16.60 1.16
N VAL A 77 -7.01 15.90 2.26
CA VAL A 77 -7.79 14.72 2.64
C VAL A 77 -8.31 14.85 4.06
N GLU A 78 -9.51 14.33 4.27
CA GLU A 78 -10.12 14.15 5.58
C GLU A 78 -10.12 12.65 5.89
N VAL A 79 -9.46 12.27 6.97
CA VAL A 79 -9.46 10.88 7.48
C VAL A 79 -10.47 10.79 8.61
N LEU A 80 -11.40 9.85 8.51
CA LEU A 80 -12.47 9.64 9.48
C LEU A 80 -12.15 8.45 10.38
N GLU A 81 -12.64 8.52 11.62
CA GLU A 81 -12.50 7.40 12.54
C GLU A 81 -13.17 6.14 12.01
N ARG A 82 -12.49 5.03 12.22
CA ARG A 82 -13.02 3.70 11.90
C ARG A 82 -13.70 3.10 13.14
N PRO A 83 -14.81 2.36 12.98
CA PRO A 83 -15.44 1.70 14.12
C PRO A 83 -14.48 0.68 14.73
N LYS A 84 -14.44 0.64 16.06
CA LYS A 84 -13.71 -0.41 16.79
C LYS A 84 -14.37 -1.76 16.50
N MET A 85 -13.57 -2.73 16.11
CA MET A 85 -14.01 -4.08 15.78
C MET A 85 -13.70 -5.05 16.92
N ASP A 86 -14.68 -5.88 17.28
CA ASP A 86 -14.43 -7.02 18.15
C ASP A 86 -13.89 -8.21 17.35
N PHE A 87 -12.60 -8.46 17.40
CA PHE A 87 -11.95 -9.55 16.69
C PHE A 87 -12.41 -10.94 17.14
N ASN A 88 -12.96 -11.08 18.35
CA ASN A 88 -13.54 -12.34 18.81
C ASN A 88 -14.78 -12.73 18.00
N ALA A 89 -15.51 -11.73 17.48
CA ALA A 89 -16.71 -11.98 16.65
C ALA A 89 -16.37 -12.35 15.20
N SER A 90 -15.08 -12.32 14.79
CA SER A 90 -14.69 -12.74 13.44
C SER A 90 -14.81 -14.26 13.26
N ALA A 91 -15.02 -14.70 12.01
CA ALA A 91 -15.06 -16.12 11.69
C ALA A 91 -13.74 -16.82 12.08
N ALA A 92 -13.78 -18.10 12.43
CA ALA A 92 -12.57 -18.88 12.58
C ALA A 92 -11.75 -18.87 11.27
N TRP A 93 -10.41 -18.89 11.37
CA TRP A 93 -9.56 -18.73 10.18
C TRP A 93 -9.72 -19.88 9.17
N ASP A 94 -10.00 -21.09 9.64
CA ASP A 94 -10.30 -22.26 8.82
C ASP A 94 -11.67 -22.16 8.14
N GLU A 95 -12.69 -21.62 8.81
CA GLU A 95 -13.99 -21.26 8.20
C GLU A 95 -13.80 -20.16 7.12
N ALA A 96 -13.03 -19.10 7.44
CA ALA A 96 -12.75 -18.03 6.49
C ALA A 96 -12.04 -18.56 5.24
N ARG A 97 -11.05 -19.46 5.41
CA ARG A 97 -10.39 -20.17 4.31
C ARG A 97 -11.38 -21.01 3.49
N HIS A 98 -12.28 -21.74 4.16
CA HIS A 98 -13.29 -22.56 3.48
C HIS A 98 -14.26 -21.71 2.67
N ALA A 99 -14.72 -20.58 3.22
CA ALA A 99 -15.62 -19.65 2.53
C ALA A 99 -15.03 -19.07 1.24
N LEU A 100 -13.69 -18.97 1.16
CA LEU A 100 -12.95 -18.53 -0.01
C LEU A 100 -12.60 -19.65 -1.00
N SER A 101 -12.90 -20.92 -0.68
CA SER A 101 -12.61 -22.04 -1.56
C SER A 101 -13.63 -22.13 -2.69
N TYR A 102 -13.24 -22.80 -3.79
CA TYR A 102 -14.15 -23.02 -4.90
C TYR A 102 -15.42 -23.73 -4.42
N SER A 103 -16.57 -23.21 -4.87
CA SER A 103 -17.88 -23.82 -4.63
C SER A 103 -18.69 -23.82 -5.92
N ALA A 104 -19.42 -24.89 -6.18
CA ALA A 104 -20.37 -24.95 -7.29
C ALA A 104 -21.61 -24.04 -7.07
N SER A 105 -21.82 -23.55 -5.84
CA SER A 105 -22.90 -22.62 -5.53
C SER A 105 -22.48 -21.18 -5.84
N LYS A 106 -23.48 -20.29 -6.01
CA LYS A 106 -23.25 -18.87 -6.26
C LYS A 106 -22.57 -18.21 -5.05
N MET A 107 -21.36 -17.71 -5.23
CA MET A 107 -20.64 -16.95 -4.20
C MET A 107 -21.17 -15.52 -4.08
N ALA A 108 -21.15 -14.96 -2.87
CA ALA A 108 -21.43 -13.56 -2.67
C ALA A 108 -20.36 -12.67 -3.38
N PRO A 109 -20.75 -11.52 -3.98
CA PRO A 109 -19.80 -10.68 -4.72
C PRO A 109 -18.56 -10.28 -3.93
N ALA A 110 -18.70 -9.98 -2.64
CA ALA A 110 -17.56 -9.63 -1.77
C ALA A 110 -16.56 -10.78 -1.58
N ILE A 111 -17.06 -12.03 -1.47
CA ILE A 111 -16.22 -13.23 -1.37
C ILE A 111 -15.51 -13.47 -2.71
N LEU A 112 -16.23 -13.33 -3.83
CA LEU A 112 -15.66 -13.51 -5.17
C LEU A 112 -14.55 -12.45 -5.44
N ASP A 113 -14.78 -11.20 -5.05
CA ASP A 113 -13.73 -10.17 -5.14
C ASP A 113 -12.54 -10.50 -4.26
N ALA A 114 -12.75 -10.97 -3.03
CA ALA A 114 -11.68 -11.36 -2.13
C ALA A 114 -10.83 -12.53 -2.66
N CYS A 115 -11.41 -13.46 -3.44
CA CYS A 115 -10.68 -14.61 -3.99
C CYS A 115 -9.48 -14.23 -4.84
N ARG A 116 -9.47 -13.06 -5.52
CA ARG A 116 -8.32 -12.58 -6.31
C ARG A 116 -7.07 -12.31 -5.47
N TYR A 117 -7.22 -12.11 -4.17
CA TYR A 117 -6.16 -11.78 -3.22
C TYR A 117 -5.65 -13.00 -2.42
N ARG A 118 -5.92 -14.22 -2.90
CA ARG A 118 -5.43 -15.48 -2.28
C ARG A 118 -4.23 -16.07 -2.96
N PHE A 119 -3.94 -15.64 -4.18
CA PHE A 119 -2.96 -16.26 -5.06
C PHE A 119 -1.61 -15.54 -4.99
N GLU A 120 -0.61 -16.16 -5.62
CA GLU A 120 0.70 -15.56 -5.83
C GLU A 120 0.62 -14.28 -6.67
N SER A 121 1.60 -13.45 -6.50
CA SER A 121 1.80 -12.22 -7.26
C SER A 121 3.30 -11.96 -7.40
N PRO A 122 3.75 -11.01 -8.24
CA PRO A 122 5.16 -10.82 -8.54
C PRO A 122 6.12 -10.78 -7.34
N TYR A 123 5.71 -10.17 -6.22
CA TYR A 123 6.52 -10.09 -5.01
C TYR A 123 6.07 -11.03 -3.87
N VAL A 124 4.93 -11.71 -4.02
CA VAL A 124 4.38 -12.57 -2.96
C VAL A 124 4.18 -13.98 -3.49
N HIS A 125 5.16 -14.87 -3.21
CA HIS A 125 5.08 -16.29 -3.53
C HIS A 125 4.59 -17.10 -2.33
N LEU A 126 3.87 -18.19 -2.59
CA LEU A 126 3.36 -19.08 -1.55
C LEU A 126 4.37 -20.19 -1.29
N LYS A 127 4.85 -20.28 -0.05
CA LYS A 127 5.86 -21.27 0.33
C LYS A 127 5.56 -21.87 1.70
N GLN A 128 5.99 -23.12 1.89
CA GLN A 128 5.85 -23.86 3.16
C GLN A 128 6.52 -23.12 4.33
N THR A 129 7.64 -22.46 4.08
CA THR A 129 8.37 -21.69 5.10
C THR A 129 7.53 -20.58 5.73
N PHE A 130 6.61 -19.94 4.97
CA PHE A 130 5.70 -18.91 5.51
C PHE A 130 4.57 -19.51 6.36
N ILE A 131 4.14 -20.75 6.05
CA ILE A 131 3.21 -21.51 6.88
C ILE A 131 3.89 -21.86 8.21
N GLU A 132 5.12 -22.35 8.16
CA GLU A 132 5.90 -22.72 9.35
C GLU A 132 6.18 -21.51 10.24
N PHE A 133 6.67 -20.42 9.68
CA PHE A 133 6.90 -19.17 10.41
C PHE A 133 5.64 -18.67 11.15
N SER A 134 4.50 -18.72 10.49
CA SER A 134 3.23 -18.22 11.04
C SER A 134 2.45 -19.24 11.87
N ALA A 135 2.96 -20.47 12.08
CA ALA A 135 2.20 -21.58 12.66
C ALA A 135 1.59 -21.26 14.03
N SER A 136 2.36 -20.64 14.92
CA SER A 136 1.91 -20.27 16.26
C SER A 136 0.76 -19.27 16.29
N CYS A 137 0.58 -18.47 15.21
CA CYS A 137 -0.49 -17.48 15.13
C CYS A 137 -1.84 -18.08 14.73
N PHE A 138 -1.87 -19.31 14.17
CA PHE A 138 -3.05 -19.94 13.58
C PHE A 138 -3.43 -21.27 14.23
N PRO A 139 -3.68 -21.35 15.55
CA PRO A 139 -4.26 -22.54 16.14
C PRO A 139 -5.67 -22.79 15.59
N ALA A 140 -6.10 -24.04 15.55
CA ALA A 140 -7.42 -24.43 15.00
C ALA A 140 -8.55 -23.66 15.70
N GLY A 141 -9.53 -23.21 14.91
CA GLY A 141 -10.72 -22.51 15.40
C GLY A 141 -10.51 -21.10 15.91
N ARG A 142 -9.28 -20.55 15.89
CA ARG A 142 -9.04 -19.16 16.32
C ARG A 142 -9.67 -18.17 15.35
N PRO A 143 -10.31 -17.06 15.83
CA PRO A 143 -10.84 -15.99 14.99
C PRO A 143 -9.80 -15.43 14.03
N VAL A 144 -10.12 -15.26 12.75
CA VAL A 144 -9.17 -14.88 11.68
C VAL A 144 -8.50 -13.53 11.94
N LEU A 145 -9.23 -12.56 12.50
CA LEU A 145 -8.64 -11.25 12.80
C LEU A 145 -7.70 -11.29 14.01
N GLN A 146 -7.95 -12.19 14.97
CA GLN A 146 -6.98 -12.47 16.04
C GLN A 146 -5.72 -13.16 15.52
N CYS A 147 -5.87 -14.05 14.51
CA CYS A 147 -4.71 -14.66 13.87
C CYS A 147 -3.87 -13.60 13.13
N ALA A 148 -4.53 -12.69 12.41
CA ALA A 148 -3.87 -11.60 11.71
C ALA A 148 -3.17 -10.64 12.68
N GLN A 149 -3.80 -10.30 13.80
CA GLN A 149 -3.20 -9.49 14.87
C GLN A 149 -1.96 -10.18 15.44
N ALA A 150 -2.05 -11.45 15.81
CA ALA A 150 -0.91 -12.19 16.35
C ALA A 150 0.26 -12.29 15.34
N LEU A 151 -0.05 -12.41 14.04
CA LEU A 151 0.97 -12.40 12.99
C LEU A 151 1.62 -11.01 12.85
N MET A 152 0.83 -9.93 12.91
CA MET A 152 1.33 -8.56 12.92
C MET A 152 2.27 -8.32 14.10
N GLU A 153 1.86 -8.68 15.32
CA GLU A 153 2.65 -8.58 16.55
C GLU A 153 3.95 -9.40 16.45
N LYS A 154 3.88 -10.60 15.88
CA LYS A 154 5.05 -11.47 15.65
C LYS A 154 6.05 -10.84 14.69
N ILE A 155 5.59 -10.27 13.56
CA ILE A 155 6.47 -9.60 12.60
C ILE A 155 7.10 -8.38 13.27
N PHE A 156 6.33 -7.53 13.92
CA PHE A 156 6.85 -6.37 14.64
C PHE A 156 7.90 -6.73 15.69
N GLY A 157 7.67 -7.81 16.46
CA GLY A 157 8.57 -8.21 17.54
C GLY A 157 9.82 -8.94 17.09
N GLU A 158 9.82 -9.60 15.92
CA GLU A 158 10.93 -10.41 15.43
C GLU A 158 11.76 -9.76 14.32
N PHE A 159 11.28 -8.63 13.73
CA PHE A 159 11.97 -7.97 12.62
C PHE A 159 12.41 -6.56 13.01
N THR A 160 13.51 -6.12 12.41
CA THR A 160 14.06 -4.78 12.60
C THR A 160 13.85 -3.96 11.34
N PHE A 161 13.27 -2.77 11.49
CA PHE A 161 13.17 -1.81 10.39
C PHE A 161 14.55 -1.29 10.01
N ASP A 162 14.91 -1.42 8.74
CA ASP A 162 16.19 -1.01 8.20
C ASP A 162 16.04 -0.58 6.73
N GLY A 163 16.16 0.71 6.48
CA GLY A 163 16.00 1.30 5.15
C GLY A 163 17.04 0.89 4.12
N GLU A 164 18.17 0.34 4.57
CA GLU A 164 19.29 -0.06 3.69
C GLU A 164 19.39 -1.58 3.51
N ALA A 165 18.58 -2.37 4.25
CA ALA A 165 18.69 -3.82 4.27
C ALA A 165 18.21 -4.50 2.99
N THR A 166 17.26 -3.89 2.27
CA THR A 166 16.56 -4.52 1.15
C THR A 166 16.39 -3.57 -0.03
N GLN A 167 16.18 -4.15 -1.21
CA GLN A 167 15.71 -3.48 -2.41
C GLN A 167 14.29 -3.95 -2.73
N VAL A 168 13.58 -3.22 -3.59
CA VAL A 168 12.19 -3.55 -4.01
C VAL A 168 12.02 -5.00 -4.45
N ALA A 169 13.05 -5.60 -5.06
CA ALA A 169 13.03 -6.97 -5.58
C ALA A 169 13.64 -8.02 -4.65
N THR A 170 14.02 -7.66 -3.41
CA THR A 170 14.60 -8.63 -2.46
C THR A 170 13.61 -9.77 -2.18
N PRO A 171 14.01 -11.05 -2.33
CA PRO A 171 13.12 -12.18 -2.08
C PRO A 171 12.67 -12.25 -0.62
N LEU A 172 11.37 -12.52 -0.38
CA LEU A 172 10.81 -12.60 0.98
C LEU A 172 11.44 -13.69 1.87
N VAL A 173 12.04 -14.72 1.27
CA VAL A 173 12.79 -15.73 2.04
C VAL A 173 14.01 -15.11 2.68
N GLU A 174 14.73 -14.25 1.98
CA GLU A 174 15.87 -13.51 2.50
C GLU A 174 15.47 -12.53 3.62
N VAL A 175 14.35 -11.81 3.44
CA VAL A 175 13.76 -10.98 4.51
C VAL A 175 13.42 -11.82 5.74
N LEU A 176 12.84 -13.02 5.53
CA LEU A 176 12.53 -13.95 6.62
C LEU A 176 13.78 -14.44 7.34
N GLU A 177 14.88 -14.69 6.64
CA GLU A 177 16.15 -15.16 7.20
C GLU A 177 16.90 -14.05 7.94
N THR A 178 17.02 -12.88 7.34
CA THR A 178 17.77 -11.74 7.89
C THR A 178 17.04 -11.00 9.00
N ARG A 179 15.71 -11.13 9.09
CA ARG A 179 14.86 -10.39 10.03
C ARG A 179 14.98 -8.86 9.93
N ARG A 180 15.33 -8.35 8.75
CA ARG A 180 15.51 -6.91 8.47
C ARG A 180 14.79 -6.54 7.18
N GLY A 181 14.27 -5.32 7.11
CA GLY A 181 13.61 -4.79 5.92
C GLY A 181 12.84 -3.53 6.20
N VAL A 182 12.03 -3.13 5.22
CA VAL A 182 11.18 -1.92 5.26
C VAL A 182 9.68 -2.27 5.31
N CYS A 183 8.82 -1.27 5.39
CA CYS A 183 7.37 -1.46 5.48
C CYS A 183 6.80 -2.31 4.32
N GLN A 184 7.34 -2.18 3.12
CA GLN A 184 6.98 -3.01 1.97
C GLN A 184 7.26 -4.50 2.24
N ASP A 185 8.43 -4.82 2.78
CA ASP A 185 8.85 -6.20 3.06
C ASP A 185 7.97 -6.83 4.13
N PHE A 186 7.68 -6.10 5.20
CA PHE A 186 6.84 -6.59 6.29
C PHE A 186 5.39 -6.79 5.84
N ALA A 187 4.87 -5.90 5.01
CA ALA A 187 3.56 -6.09 4.38
C ALA A 187 3.54 -7.31 3.46
N HIS A 188 4.54 -7.49 2.58
CA HIS A 188 4.65 -8.65 1.70
C HIS A 188 4.82 -9.96 2.48
N LEU A 189 5.61 -9.97 3.56
CA LEU A 189 5.79 -11.14 4.43
C LEU A 189 4.46 -11.54 5.09
N MET A 190 3.72 -10.57 5.62
CA MET A 190 2.40 -10.81 6.21
C MET A 190 1.42 -11.37 5.17
N LEU A 191 1.42 -10.83 3.95
CA LEU A 191 0.62 -11.34 2.82
C LEU A 191 1.00 -12.78 2.47
N ALA A 192 2.30 -13.09 2.37
CA ALA A 192 2.79 -14.43 2.05
C ALA A 192 2.33 -15.46 3.10
N CYS A 193 2.41 -15.11 4.39
CA CYS A 193 1.94 -15.96 5.49
C CYS A 193 0.43 -16.21 5.42
N LEU A 194 -0.38 -15.19 5.23
CA LEU A 194 -1.84 -15.27 5.15
C LEU A 194 -2.28 -16.08 3.93
N ARG A 195 -1.74 -15.75 2.76
CA ARG A 195 -2.12 -16.40 1.49
C ARG A 195 -1.62 -17.85 1.41
N SER A 196 -0.46 -18.18 1.97
CA SER A 196 0.02 -19.57 2.06
C SER A 196 -0.92 -20.46 2.91
N ARG A 197 -1.74 -19.86 3.77
CA ARG A 197 -2.83 -20.52 4.50
C ARG A 197 -4.18 -20.49 3.78
N GLY A 198 -4.24 -19.94 2.57
CA GLY A 198 -5.44 -19.84 1.75
C GLY A 198 -6.40 -18.72 2.17
N LEU A 199 -5.93 -17.74 2.97
CA LEU A 199 -6.67 -16.55 3.35
C LEU A 199 -6.52 -15.45 2.30
N ALA A 200 -7.52 -14.59 2.16
CA ALA A 200 -7.45 -13.44 1.28
C ALA A 200 -6.88 -12.24 2.03
N ALA A 201 -5.80 -11.67 1.49
CA ALA A 201 -5.17 -10.47 2.02
C ALA A 201 -4.60 -9.63 0.87
N ARG A 202 -4.75 -8.30 0.95
CA ARG A 202 -4.29 -7.35 -0.06
C ARG A 202 -3.27 -6.38 0.50
N TYR A 203 -2.36 -5.96 -0.36
CA TYR A 203 -1.40 -4.90 -0.09
C TYR A 203 -2.09 -3.55 -0.18
N VAL A 204 -1.86 -2.68 0.77
CA VAL A 204 -2.34 -1.30 0.74
C VAL A 204 -1.15 -0.36 0.67
N SER A 205 -1.15 0.51 -0.32
CA SER A 205 -0.20 1.60 -0.49
C SER A 205 -0.81 2.91 -0.06
N GLY A 206 -0.06 3.72 0.66
CA GLY A 206 -0.51 5.01 1.13
C GLY A 206 0.59 5.83 1.79
N TYR A 207 0.17 6.74 2.65
CA TYR A 207 1.06 7.61 3.41
C TYR A 207 0.69 7.61 4.88
N LEU A 208 1.71 7.82 5.72
CA LEU A 208 1.56 7.90 7.17
C LEU A 208 1.84 9.33 7.62
N LEU A 209 0.95 9.88 8.44
CA LEU A 209 1.21 11.11 9.18
C LEU A 209 2.18 10.79 10.32
N THR A 210 3.46 11.01 10.09
CA THR A 210 4.49 10.80 11.13
C THR A 210 4.50 11.98 12.11
N GLN A 211 4.82 11.73 13.36
CA GLN A 211 5.04 12.77 14.35
C GLN A 211 6.54 12.99 14.53
N PRO A 212 7.02 14.25 14.51
CA PRO A 212 8.41 14.52 14.79
C PRO A 212 8.75 14.13 16.24
N PRO A 213 10.01 13.76 16.51
CA PRO A 213 10.46 13.54 17.89
C PRO A 213 10.19 14.79 18.76
N PRO A 214 9.91 14.61 20.05
CA PRO A 214 9.63 15.73 20.95
C PRO A 214 10.74 16.79 20.89
N GLY A 215 10.35 18.06 20.68
CA GLY A 215 11.28 19.20 20.61
C GLY A 215 11.98 19.39 19.27
N GLN A 216 11.73 18.57 18.26
CA GLN A 216 12.28 18.78 16.93
C GLN A 216 11.22 19.33 15.96
N PRO A 217 11.59 20.28 15.08
CA PRO A 217 10.68 20.74 14.04
C PRO A 217 10.42 19.63 13.03
N ARG A 218 9.21 19.61 12.45
CA ARG A 218 8.87 18.71 11.37
C ARG A 218 9.71 19.03 10.12
N LEU A 219 10.38 18.04 9.57
CA LEU A 219 11.14 18.18 8.33
C LEU A 219 10.20 18.07 7.12
N ILE A 220 10.28 19.03 6.20
CA ILE A 220 9.52 19.01 4.94
C ILE A 220 10.20 18.03 3.97
N GLY A 221 9.41 17.13 3.38
CA GLY A 221 9.91 16.14 2.41
C GLY A 221 10.57 14.90 3.02
N ALA A 222 10.51 14.74 4.35
CA ALA A 222 11.10 13.60 5.06
C ALA A 222 10.12 12.44 5.29
N ASP A 223 8.84 12.64 5.02
CA ASP A 223 7.87 11.54 5.09
C ASP A 223 8.09 10.60 3.89
N ALA A 224 7.78 9.32 4.07
CA ALA A 224 7.90 8.32 3.02
C ALA A 224 6.54 7.71 2.70
N SER A 225 6.45 7.05 1.55
CA SER A 225 5.33 6.15 1.28
C SER A 225 5.30 5.05 2.33
N HIS A 226 4.11 4.59 2.67
CA HIS A 226 3.91 3.54 3.65
C HIS A 226 3.08 2.41 3.08
N ALA A 227 3.26 1.23 3.65
CA ALA A 227 2.59 0.02 3.23
C ALA A 227 2.04 -0.76 4.42
N TRP A 228 0.86 -1.33 4.24
CA TRP A 228 0.24 -2.22 5.21
C TRP A 228 -0.63 -3.28 4.53
N VAL A 229 -1.29 -4.09 5.32
CA VAL A 229 -2.08 -5.23 4.86
C VAL A 229 -3.54 -5.06 5.23
N SER A 230 -4.44 -5.43 4.31
CA SER A 230 -5.86 -5.55 4.59
C SER A 230 -6.27 -7.02 4.48
N VAL A 231 -6.86 -7.58 5.52
CA VAL A 231 -7.25 -8.99 5.63
C VAL A 231 -8.75 -9.13 5.50
N PHE A 232 -9.21 -10.08 4.69
CA PHE A 232 -10.63 -10.31 4.48
C PHE A 232 -11.22 -11.27 5.52
N CYS A 233 -12.26 -10.80 6.21
CA CYS A 233 -13.12 -11.62 7.07
C CYS A 233 -14.51 -11.75 6.42
N PRO A 234 -15.03 -12.96 6.15
CA PRO A 234 -16.33 -13.13 5.49
C PRO A 234 -17.51 -12.43 6.17
N ARG A 235 -17.44 -12.23 7.50
CA ARG A 235 -18.50 -11.58 8.29
C ARG A 235 -18.32 -10.07 8.43
N MET A 236 -17.07 -9.58 8.36
CA MET A 236 -16.71 -8.19 8.71
C MET A 236 -16.15 -7.41 7.53
N GLY A 237 -15.86 -8.08 6.40
CA GLY A 237 -15.20 -7.46 5.25
C GLY A 237 -13.69 -7.30 5.45
N TRP A 238 -13.14 -6.24 4.91
CA TRP A 238 -11.71 -5.96 4.91
C TRP A 238 -11.28 -5.19 6.18
N VAL A 239 -10.25 -5.67 6.86
CA VAL A 239 -9.69 -5.08 8.08
C VAL A 239 -8.20 -4.89 7.93
N ASP A 240 -7.72 -3.67 8.24
CA ASP A 240 -6.34 -3.27 8.00
C ASP A 240 -5.44 -3.54 9.23
N PHE A 241 -4.18 -3.92 8.95
CA PHE A 241 -3.12 -4.22 9.92
C PHE A 241 -1.78 -3.66 9.41
N ASP A 242 -1.09 -2.89 10.23
CA ASP A 242 0.23 -2.35 9.93
C ASP A 242 1.33 -3.10 10.70
N PRO A 243 2.02 -4.07 10.06
CA PRO A 243 3.04 -4.86 10.72
C PRO A 243 4.32 -4.08 11.03
N THR A 244 4.52 -2.90 10.43
CA THR A 244 5.69 -2.06 10.69
C THR A 244 5.57 -1.30 11.99
N ASN A 245 4.36 -0.85 12.34
CA ASN A 245 4.10 -0.04 13.52
C ASN A 245 3.32 -0.80 14.61
N ASN A 246 2.93 -2.04 14.35
CA ASN A 246 2.10 -2.88 15.23
C ASN A 246 0.78 -2.19 15.64
N VAL A 247 0.10 -1.58 14.68
CA VAL A 247 -1.15 -0.86 14.90
C VAL A 247 -2.22 -1.24 13.88
N GLN A 248 -3.47 -1.03 14.24
CA GLN A 248 -4.54 -0.93 13.26
C GLN A 248 -4.52 0.46 12.64
N PRO A 249 -4.47 0.56 11.29
CA PRO A 249 -4.58 1.83 10.60
C PRO A 249 -5.77 2.67 11.05
N ALA A 250 -5.51 3.91 11.47
CA ALA A 250 -6.46 4.87 12.01
C ALA A 250 -6.33 6.23 11.29
N LEU A 251 -6.42 7.32 12.05
CA LEU A 251 -6.44 8.70 11.51
C LEU A 251 -5.13 9.13 10.82
N GLU A 252 -4.02 8.48 11.15
CA GLU A 252 -2.70 8.79 10.57
C GLU A 252 -2.46 8.12 9.22
N HIS A 253 -3.30 7.13 8.82
CA HIS A 253 -3.10 6.33 7.62
C HIS A 253 -3.97 6.83 6.46
N ILE A 254 -3.32 7.29 5.40
CA ILE A 254 -3.96 7.81 4.18
C ILE A 254 -3.81 6.77 3.07
N SER A 255 -4.87 5.99 2.81
CA SER A 255 -4.86 4.96 1.76
C SER A 255 -4.96 5.58 0.37
N LEU A 256 -4.04 5.24 -0.53
CA LEU A 256 -4.13 5.63 -1.94
C LEU A 256 -4.69 4.51 -2.81
N ALA A 257 -4.12 3.32 -2.71
CA ALA A 257 -4.47 2.20 -3.56
C ALA A 257 -4.30 0.87 -2.82
N TRP A 258 -4.95 -0.19 -3.31
CA TRP A 258 -4.68 -1.55 -2.90
C TRP A 258 -4.61 -2.50 -4.09
N GLY A 259 -3.79 -3.53 -3.94
CA GLY A 259 -3.56 -4.54 -4.96
C GLY A 259 -3.11 -5.86 -4.36
N ARG A 260 -2.59 -6.75 -5.20
CA ARG A 260 -2.05 -8.03 -4.73
C ARG A 260 -0.71 -7.84 -4.02
N ASP A 261 0.13 -6.96 -4.55
CA ASP A 261 1.41 -6.56 -3.97
C ASP A 261 1.80 -5.15 -4.47
N PHE A 262 3.02 -4.71 -4.17
CA PHE A 262 3.54 -3.39 -4.57
C PHE A 262 3.50 -3.17 -6.09
N SER A 263 3.68 -4.21 -6.92
CA SER A 263 3.67 -4.06 -8.38
C SER A 263 2.35 -3.55 -8.94
N ASP A 264 1.24 -3.83 -8.27
CA ASP A 264 -0.09 -3.37 -8.68
C ASP A 264 -0.35 -1.89 -8.33
N VAL A 265 0.33 -1.35 -7.31
CA VAL A 265 0.00 -0.07 -6.65
C VAL A 265 1.19 0.87 -6.48
N SER A 266 2.29 0.62 -7.18
CA SER A 266 3.44 1.53 -7.18
C SER A 266 2.98 2.97 -7.47
N PRO A 267 3.39 3.98 -6.67
CA PRO A 267 2.96 5.37 -6.85
C PRO A 267 3.22 5.91 -8.26
N LEU A 268 4.41 5.62 -8.80
CA LEU A 268 4.74 5.92 -10.18
C LEU A 268 5.57 4.77 -10.76
N ARG A 269 5.17 4.26 -11.94
CA ARG A 269 5.89 3.23 -12.68
C ARG A 269 5.69 3.42 -14.16
N GLY A 270 6.64 2.97 -14.96
CA GLY A 270 6.51 3.11 -16.41
C GLY A 270 7.56 2.39 -17.20
N VAL A 271 7.52 2.64 -18.50
CA VAL A 271 8.51 2.20 -19.47
C VAL A 271 9.04 3.42 -20.19
N ILE A 272 10.35 3.52 -20.31
CA ILE A 272 11.04 4.59 -21.00
C ILE A 272 11.89 4.01 -22.13
N LEU A 273 12.07 4.76 -23.20
CA LEU A 273 12.98 4.47 -24.28
C LEU A 273 14.10 5.51 -24.30
N GLY A 274 15.33 5.09 -24.04
CA GLY A 274 16.47 5.97 -23.76
C GLY A 274 16.65 6.20 -22.25
N GLY A 275 17.16 7.37 -21.84
CA GLY A 275 17.31 7.79 -20.44
C GLY A 275 18.60 7.37 -19.75
N GLY A 276 19.22 6.27 -20.16
CA GLY A 276 20.41 5.73 -19.48
C GLY A 276 20.11 5.29 -18.04
N SER A 277 21.05 5.48 -17.14
CA SER A 277 20.85 5.31 -15.70
C SER A 277 20.00 6.47 -15.14
N HIS A 278 19.20 6.22 -14.14
CA HIS A 278 18.42 7.25 -13.47
C HIS A 278 18.08 6.83 -12.04
N ASP A 279 18.16 7.79 -11.13
CA ASP A 279 17.76 7.61 -9.75
C ASP A 279 16.50 8.45 -9.47
N PRO A 280 15.38 7.82 -9.09
CA PRO A 280 14.19 8.55 -8.71
C PRO A 280 14.37 9.22 -7.35
N GLU A 281 14.10 10.51 -7.26
CA GLU A 281 14.00 11.21 -5.99
C GLU A 281 12.54 11.38 -5.60
N VAL A 282 12.14 10.74 -4.51
CA VAL A 282 10.77 10.80 -3.96
C VAL A 282 10.78 11.64 -2.68
N ARG A 283 9.99 12.70 -2.64
CA ARG A 283 9.79 13.54 -1.46
C ARG A 283 8.33 13.58 -1.07
N VAL A 284 8.04 13.26 0.17
CA VAL A 284 6.68 13.26 0.71
C VAL A 284 6.60 14.21 1.90
N THR A 285 5.50 14.94 2.00
CA THR A 285 5.16 15.76 3.16
C THR A 285 3.69 15.55 3.51
N VAL A 286 3.43 15.06 4.69
CA VAL A 286 2.07 14.92 5.25
C VAL A 286 1.96 15.85 6.45
N MET A 287 1.03 16.80 6.42
CA MET A 287 0.83 17.77 7.51
C MET A 287 -0.65 17.84 7.88
N PRO A 288 -0.98 17.96 9.17
CA PRO A 288 -2.33 18.31 9.58
C PRO A 288 -2.63 19.76 9.13
N VAL A 289 -3.87 20.01 8.75
CA VAL A 289 -4.37 21.34 8.37
C VAL A 289 -5.50 21.68 9.32
N GLU A 290 -5.43 22.85 9.96
CA GLU A 290 -6.50 23.33 10.82
C GLU A 290 -7.69 23.86 9.98
N PRO A 291 -8.94 23.61 10.40
CA PRO A 291 -10.14 23.95 9.59
C PRO A 291 -10.28 25.44 9.24
N GLU A 292 -9.67 26.35 9.99
CA GLU A 292 -9.81 27.81 9.78
C GLU A 292 -9.03 28.36 8.58
N VAL A 293 -8.12 27.60 7.99
CA VAL A 293 -7.29 28.05 6.86
C VAL A 293 -7.98 27.83 5.50
N GLU A 294 -9.05 27.05 5.43
CA GLU A 294 -9.76 26.70 4.20
C GLU A 294 -10.58 27.87 3.62
N ALA A 295 -11.16 28.73 4.45
CA ALA A 295 -12.03 29.82 3.99
C ALA A 295 -11.28 30.92 3.20
N GLN A 296 -9.97 31.02 3.30
CA GLN A 296 -9.16 32.07 2.67
C GLN A 296 -8.47 31.63 1.36
N ARG A 297 -8.48 30.34 0.98
CA ARG A 297 -7.86 29.83 -0.24
C ARG A 297 -8.84 29.41 -1.34
N ALA A 298 -10.13 29.53 -1.10
CA ALA A 298 -11.21 29.20 -2.03
C ALA A 298 -11.81 30.46 -2.71
N VAL A 299 -11.13 31.62 -2.69
CA VAL A 299 -11.51 32.87 -3.40
C VAL A 299 -10.50 33.16 -4.49
#